data_6a07ab9005936e1a5a5af3819e6090f4
#
_entry.id   6a07ab9005936e1a5a5af3819e6090f4
#
_cell.length_a   1.000
_cell.length_b   1.000
_cell.length_c   1.000
_cell.angle_alpha   90.00
_cell.angle_beta   90.00
_cell.angle_gamma   90.00
#
_symmetry.space_group_name_H-M   'P 1'
#
loop_
_entity.id
_entity.type
_entity.pdbx_description
1 polymer ?
#
loop_
_entity_poly.entity_id
_entity_poly.type
_entity_poly.pdbx_seq_one_letter_code
_entity_poly.pdbx_strand_id
1 'polypeptide(L)'
;MNSFKIIAFLAIALTFTSCDNFFEYSVYGADVQEDHKNTTDKNLKLLEKIRPESQNFKFAFITDSHYYYDNFRKVIEDINKNDEILFVIVGGDMTEQAVLKEYELFYSIMENLDKPYLTVIGNHDHKSNGADIYKKMFGDYNYSFEFNNDKFVLFDDTFWEREGEPDFNWLSNELNNHSDYKQVFTIAHIPPYDDQFTSALRQKYKNIMETNNVKLSIHGHRHKFNYDKSSSVSYLTGPTLKDAAYCLVDVKSDSFEVTLIEL
;
A
#
# COMPACT_ATOMS: atom_id res chain seq x y z
N MET A 1 40.06 56.60 -11.10
CA MET A 1 40.40 55.20 -11.54
C MET A 1 39.98 54.10 -10.55
N ASN A 2 39.61 54.46 -9.35
CA ASN A 2 39.26 53.44 -8.34
C ASN A 2 37.75 53.07 -8.30
N SER A 3 36.85 53.95 -8.67
CA SER A 3 35.40 53.69 -8.60
C SER A 3 34.93 52.67 -9.66
N PHE A 4 35.53 52.65 -10.83
CA PHE A 4 35.18 51.70 -11.91
C PHE A 4 35.60 50.26 -11.59
N LYS A 5 36.72 50.07 -10.86
CA LYS A 5 37.19 48.77 -10.44
C LYS A 5 36.33 48.17 -9.31
N ILE A 6 35.77 49.02 -8.42
CA ILE A 6 34.90 48.59 -7.33
C ILE A 6 33.53 48.14 -7.88
N ILE A 7 32.97 48.87 -8.88
CA ILE A 7 31.71 48.49 -9.54
C ILE A 7 31.85 47.18 -10.30
N ALA A 8 32.96 46.97 -11.01
CA ALA A 8 33.24 45.72 -11.70
C ALA A 8 33.37 44.51 -10.75
N PHE A 9 33.99 44.73 -9.57
CA PHE A 9 34.14 43.67 -8.55
C PHE A 9 32.78 43.36 -7.86
N LEU A 10 31.93 44.33 -7.62
CA LEU A 10 30.57 44.13 -7.10
C LEU A 10 29.67 43.42 -8.12
N ALA A 11 29.79 43.73 -9.41
CA ALA A 11 29.04 43.09 -10.47
C ALA A 11 29.41 41.61 -10.64
N ILE A 12 30.69 41.26 -10.46
CA ILE A 12 31.18 39.87 -10.51
C ILE A 12 30.73 39.08 -9.22
N ALA A 13 30.70 39.74 -8.05
CA ALA A 13 30.24 39.10 -6.82
C ALA A 13 28.73 38.77 -6.84
N LEU A 14 27.92 39.56 -7.55
CA LEU A 14 26.47 39.32 -7.71
C LEU A 14 26.13 38.18 -8.68
N THR A 15 27.06 37.75 -9.53
CA THR A 15 26.85 36.62 -10.44
C THR A 15 27.09 35.26 -9.82
N PHE A 16 27.71 35.19 -8.62
CA PHE A 16 27.96 33.92 -7.90
C PHE A 16 26.90 33.54 -6.89
N THR A 17 25.90 34.38 -6.66
CA THR A 17 24.83 34.06 -5.67
C THR A 17 23.54 33.55 -6.31
N SER A 18 23.54 33.24 -7.61
CA SER A 18 22.31 32.85 -8.32
C SER A 18 22.30 31.43 -8.90
N CYS A 19 23.09 30.52 -8.38
CA CYS A 19 23.15 29.15 -8.92
C CYS A 19 22.99 28.02 -7.91
N ASP A 20 22.44 28.25 -6.73
CA ASP A 20 22.33 27.15 -5.76
C ASP A 20 21.12 26.22 -5.95
N ASN A 21 20.18 26.47 -6.89
CA ASN A 21 19.01 25.61 -7.04
C ASN A 21 18.64 25.24 -8.49
N PHE A 22 19.55 25.42 -9.48
CA PHE A 22 19.18 25.15 -10.88
C PHE A 22 19.40 23.71 -11.34
N PHE A 23 20.02 22.82 -10.53
CA PHE A 23 20.38 21.46 -10.91
C PHE A 23 20.02 20.36 -9.87
N GLU A 24 19.16 20.62 -8.90
CA GLU A 24 18.77 19.62 -7.91
C GLU A 24 17.49 18.84 -8.23
N TYR A 25 16.94 18.96 -9.43
CA TYR A 25 15.82 18.09 -9.81
C TYR A 25 16.37 16.77 -10.36
N SER A 26 16.46 15.77 -9.49
CA SER A 26 16.65 14.39 -9.91
C SER A 26 15.28 13.69 -9.94
N VAL A 27 14.93 13.05 -11.05
CA VAL A 27 13.74 12.18 -11.14
C VAL A 27 13.81 11.02 -10.15
N TYR A 28 15.01 10.72 -9.68
CA TYR A 28 15.29 9.71 -8.65
C TYR A 28 15.42 10.31 -7.24
N GLY A 29 15.07 11.56 -7.04
CA GLY A 29 15.04 12.17 -5.72
C GLY A 29 14.03 11.45 -4.81
N ALA A 30 14.37 11.30 -3.53
CA ALA A 30 13.50 10.72 -2.51
C ALA A 30 13.19 11.74 -1.39
N ASP A 31 13.08 13.00 -1.76
CA ASP A 31 12.77 14.08 -0.82
C ASP A 31 11.26 14.26 -0.66
N VAL A 32 10.68 13.43 0.19
CA VAL A 32 9.24 13.41 0.48
C VAL A 32 8.85 14.63 1.33
N GLN A 33 7.79 15.33 0.95
CA GLN A 33 7.22 16.44 1.70
C GLN A 33 6.79 16.01 3.11
N GLU A 34 6.92 16.89 4.11
CA GLU A 34 6.67 16.53 5.52
C GLU A 34 5.22 16.10 5.79
N ASP A 35 4.26 16.70 5.12
CA ASP A 35 2.84 16.38 5.22
C ASP A 35 2.48 15.04 4.56
N HIS A 36 3.29 14.55 3.64
CA HIS A 36 3.12 13.24 3.00
C HIS A 36 3.78 12.08 3.76
N LYS A 37 4.55 12.36 4.84
CA LYS A 37 5.24 11.33 5.63
C LYS A 37 4.33 10.65 6.65
N ASN A 38 4.68 9.42 7.02
CA ASN A 38 4.05 8.63 8.08
C ASN A 38 2.54 8.46 7.90
N THR A 39 2.11 8.20 6.69
CA THR A 39 0.68 8.13 6.32
C THR A 39 0.00 6.95 6.99
N THR A 40 0.67 5.80 7.14
CA THR A 40 0.14 4.65 7.87
C THR A 40 -0.22 5.02 9.31
N ASP A 41 0.69 5.65 10.06
CA ASP A 41 0.43 6.07 11.45
C ASP A 41 -0.73 7.08 11.55
N LYS A 42 -0.84 7.99 10.57
CA LYS A 42 -1.94 8.96 10.51
C LYS A 42 -3.27 8.25 10.29
N ASN A 43 -3.32 7.30 9.37
CA ASN A 43 -4.52 6.54 9.05
C ASN A 43 -4.91 5.56 10.17
N LEU A 44 -3.96 4.91 10.83
CA LEU A 44 -4.23 4.09 12.02
C LEU A 44 -4.89 4.90 13.13
N LYS A 45 -4.41 6.12 13.40
CA LYS A 45 -5.04 7.03 14.38
C LYS A 45 -6.45 7.47 13.98
N LEU A 46 -6.76 7.55 12.67
CA LEU A 46 -8.12 7.79 12.19
C LEU A 46 -8.98 6.55 12.38
N LEU A 47 -8.46 5.37 12.04
CA LEU A 47 -9.13 4.10 12.18
C LEU A 47 -9.49 3.81 13.65
N GLU A 48 -8.61 4.13 14.61
CA GLU A 48 -8.86 4.00 16.04
C GLU A 48 -10.05 4.82 16.54
N LYS A 49 -10.48 5.85 15.82
CA LYS A 49 -11.64 6.67 16.18
C LYS A 49 -12.97 6.11 15.65
N ILE A 50 -12.90 5.19 14.68
CA ILE A 50 -14.09 4.56 14.12
C ILE A 50 -14.63 3.57 15.13
N ARG A 51 -15.94 3.64 15.36
CA ARG A 51 -16.67 2.71 16.24
C ARG A 51 -17.81 2.12 15.44
N PRO A 52 -17.65 0.93 14.87
CA PRO A 52 -18.75 0.25 14.19
C PRO A 52 -19.95 0.07 15.15
N GLU A 53 -21.16 0.30 14.65
CA GLU A 53 -22.38 0.11 15.43
C GLU A 53 -22.66 -1.37 15.74
N SER A 54 -22.04 -2.26 14.98
CA SER A 54 -22.17 -3.72 15.12
C SER A 54 -20.81 -4.41 14.99
N GLN A 55 -20.83 -5.72 15.16
CA GLN A 55 -19.63 -6.55 14.89
C GLN A 55 -19.33 -6.71 13.39
N ASN A 56 -20.23 -6.28 12.53
CA ASN A 56 -20.07 -6.32 11.08
C ASN A 56 -19.51 -4.99 10.58
N PHE A 57 -18.66 -5.05 9.57
CA PHE A 57 -18.12 -3.88 8.92
C PHE A 57 -17.68 -4.22 7.49
N LYS A 58 -17.51 -3.20 6.66
CA LYS A 58 -17.01 -3.36 5.30
C LYS A 58 -15.74 -2.58 5.09
N PHE A 59 -14.82 -3.17 4.32
CA PHE A 59 -13.67 -2.44 3.79
C PHE A 59 -13.55 -2.68 2.28
N ALA A 60 -12.96 -1.72 1.60
CA ALA A 60 -12.62 -1.87 0.18
C ALA A 60 -11.16 -2.30 0.04
N PHE A 61 -10.90 -3.13 -0.96
CA PHE A 61 -9.56 -3.50 -1.39
C PHE A 61 -9.34 -3.04 -2.82
N ILE A 62 -8.34 -2.18 -3.02
CA ILE A 62 -7.85 -1.71 -4.31
C ILE A 62 -6.40 -2.11 -4.48
N THR A 63 -5.93 -2.30 -5.71
CA THR A 63 -4.55 -2.70 -5.98
C THR A 63 -4.13 -2.33 -7.39
N ASP A 64 -2.84 -2.35 -7.68
CA ASP A 64 -2.28 -2.21 -9.03
C ASP A 64 -2.79 -0.94 -9.73
N SER A 65 -2.64 0.20 -9.05
CA SER A 65 -3.07 1.51 -9.59
C SER A 65 -2.15 2.02 -10.68
N HIS A 66 -0.84 1.74 -10.60
CA HIS A 66 0.16 2.15 -11.58
C HIS A 66 -0.07 3.59 -12.07
N TYR A 67 -0.31 3.77 -13.36
CA TYR A 67 -0.60 5.05 -14.01
C TYR A 67 -2.08 5.22 -14.44
N TYR A 68 -2.97 4.38 -13.95
CA TYR A 68 -4.40 4.42 -14.31
C TYR A 68 -5.19 5.47 -13.50
N TYR A 69 -4.65 6.68 -13.42
CA TYR A 69 -5.12 7.75 -12.52
C TYR A 69 -6.60 8.13 -12.72
N ASP A 70 -7.11 8.11 -13.95
CA ASP A 70 -8.51 8.48 -14.21
C ASP A 70 -9.50 7.45 -13.67
N ASN A 71 -9.20 6.17 -13.84
CA ASN A 71 -10.01 5.10 -13.28
C ASN A 71 -9.84 5.03 -11.76
N PHE A 72 -8.64 5.31 -11.26
CA PHE A 72 -8.38 5.40 -9.83
C PHE A 72 -9.26 6.47 -9.17
N ARG A 73 -9.36 7.68 -9.75
CA ARG A 73 -10.29 8.73 -9.24
C ARG A 73 -11.74 8.27 -9.22
N LYS A 74 -12.22 7.60 -10.28
CA LYS A 74 -13.58 7.06 -10.32
C LYS A 74 -13.84 6.05 -9.20
N VAL A 75 -12.87 5.16 -8.94
CA VAL A 75 -12.96 4.18 -7.86
C VAL A 75 -13.01 4.89 -6.49
N ILE A 76 -12.18 5.90 -6.24
CA ILE A 76 -12.21 6.68 -5.01
C ILE A 76 -13.56 7.40 -4.84
N GLU A 77 -14.07 8.01 -5.91
CA GLU A 77 -15.39 8.66 -5.90
C GLU A 77 -16.53 7.68 -5.59
N ASP A 78 -16.45 6.45 -6.10
CA ASP A 78 -17.46 5.42 -5.84
C ASP A 78 -17.38 4.89 -4.41
N ILE A 79 -16.16 4.63 -3.91
CA ILE A 79 -15.93 4.23 -2.51
C ILE A 79 -16.46 5.30 -1.53
N ASN A 80 -16.27 6.58 -1.84
CA ASN A 80 -16.78 7.68 -1.00
C ASN A 80 -18.30 7.73 -0.92
N LYS A 81 -19.02 7.30 -1.97
CA LYS A 81 -20.50 7.24 -1.97
C LYS A 81 -21.06 6.10 -1.10
N ASN A 82 -20.24 5.15 -0.71
CA ASN A 82 -20.67 4.03 0.11
C ASN A 82 -20.25 4.23 1.58
N ASP A 83 -21.18 4.73 2.39
CA ASP A 83 -20.94 5.00 3.81
C ASP A 83 -20.72 3.73 4.65
N GLU A 84 -21.03 2.54 4.15
CA GLU A 84 -20.79 1.27 4.84
C GLU A 84 -19.30 0.85 4.79
N ILE A 85 -18.51 1.40 3.85
CA ILE A 85 -17.07 1.18 3.78
C ILE A 85 -16.39 2.04 4.83
N LEU A 86 -15.73 1.41 5.79
CA LEU A 86 -15.09 2.10 6.91
C LEU A 86 -13.63 2.46 6.66
N PHE A 87 -12.91 1.67 5.84
CA PHE A 87 -11.54 1.93 5.45
C PHE A 87 -11.19 1.24 4.13
N VAL A 88 -10.04 1.58 3.59
CA VAL A 88 -9.52 1.01 2.34
C VAL A 88 -8.17 0.35 2.59
N ILE A 89 -7.93 -0.80 1.97
CA ILE A 89 -6.62 -1.44 1.89
C ILE A 89 -6.12 -1.36 0.46
N VAL A 90 -4.88 -0.91 0.30
CA VAL A 90 -4.17 -0.80 -0.99
C VAL A 90 -3.17 -1.94 -1.09
N GLY A 91 -3.36 -2.81 -2.04
CA GLY A 91 -2.63 -4.07 -2.21
C GLY A 91 -1.28 -3.98 -2.93
N GLY A 92 -0.68 -2.79 -3.01
CA GLY A 92 0.62 -2.58 -3.66
C GLY A 92 0.52 -2.16 -5.13
N ASP A 93 1.69 -1.99 -5.76
CA ASP A 93 1.85 -1.46 -7.13
C ASP A 93 1.09 -0.14 -7.33
N MET A 94 1.35 0.78 -6.40
CA MET A 94 0.83 2.15 -6.43
C MET A 94 1.46 2.96 -7.55
N THR A 95 2.67 2.57 -7.97
CA THR A 95 3.50 3.23 -8.96
C THR A 95 3.89 2.27 -10.09
N GLU A 96 4.41 2.79 -11.19
CA GLU A 96 4.95 1.97 -12.29
C GLU A 96 6.49 1.89 -12.23
N GLN A 97 7.17 2.99 -11.92
CA GLN A 97 8.64 3.10 -11.89
C GLN A 97 9.18 3.50 -10.51
N ALA A 98 8.30 3.68 -9.55
CA ALA A 98 8.60 4.06 -8.17
C ALA A 98 9.40 5.37 -8.05
N VAL A 99 9.17 6.33 -8.95
CA VAL A 99 9.72 7.67 -8.81
C VAL A 99 8.84 8.52 -7.90
N LEU A 100 9.44 9.49 -7.21
CA LEU A 100 8.72 10.33 -6.25
C LEU A 100 7.43 10.95 -6.83
N LYS A 101 7.49 11.38 -8.11
CA LYS A 101 6.33 11.99 -8.76
C LYS A 101 5.12 11.06 -8.89
N GLU A 102 5.33 9.76 -9.09
CA GLU A 102 4.24 8.79 -9.14
C GLU A 102 3.62 8.59 -7.76
N TYR A 103 4.44 8.51 -6.71
CA TYR A 103 3.96 8.48 -5.32
C TYR A 103 3.18 9.73 -4.92
N GLU A 104 3.64 10.91 -5.35
CA GLU A 104 2.90 12.17 -5.13
C GLU A 104 1.54 12.19 -5.86
N LEU A 105 1.49 11.65 -7.08
CA LEU A 105 0.23 11.51 -7.84
C LEU A 105 -0.73 10.54 -7.17
N PHE A 106 -0.22 9.39 -6.71
CA PHE A 106 -1.00 8.45 -5.91
C PHE A 106 -1.56 9.14 -4.65
N TYR A 107 -0.69 9.79 -3.89
CA TYR A 107 -1.07 10.49 -2.66
C TYR A 107 -2.14 11.56 -2.94
N SER A 108 -1.96 12.37 -3.98
CA SER A 108 -2.91 13.43 -4.33
C SER A 108 -4.31 12.91 -4.72
N ILE A 109 -4.41 11.68 -5.23
CA ILE A 109 -5.69 11.03 -5.47
C ILE A 109 -6.27 10.52 -4.15
N MET A 110 -5.45 9.90 -3.31
CA MET A 110 -5.87 9.37 -2.02
C MET A 110 -6.28 10.46 -1.01
N GLU A 111 -5.78 11.69 -1.16
CA GLU A 111 -6.28 12.85 -0.38
C GLU A 111 -7.78 13.14 -0.58
N ASN A 112 -8.37 12.67 -1.69
CA ASN A 112 -9.80 12.80 -1.95
C ASN A 112 -10.62 11.64 -1.35
N LEU A 113 -9.99 10.66 -0.74
CA LEU A 113 -10.68 9.58 -0.05
C LEU A 113 -11.11 10.07 1.34
N ASP A 114 -12.41 9.97 1.64
CA ASP A 114 -13.00 10.39 2.92
C ASP A 114 -12.79 9.37 4.07
N LYS A 115 -12.06 8.30 3.80
CA LYS A 115 -11.86 7.16 4.70
C LYS A 115 -10.38 6.91 4.95
N PRO A 116 -9.98 6.36 6.12
CA PRO A 116 -8.59 5.94 6.32
C PRO A 116 -8.21 4.81 5.36
N TYR A 117 -6.92 4.78 5.00
CA TYR A 117 -6.38 3.72 4.15
C TYR A 117 -5.04 3.19 4.66
N LEU A 118 -4.76 1.93 4.39
CA LEU A 118 -3.55 1.21 4.76
C LEU A 118 -2.95 0.58 3.49
N THR A 119 -1.62 0.48 3.41
CA THR A 119 -0.95 0.03 2.19
C THR A 119 -0.01 -1.13 2.46
N VAL A 120 0.14 -2.04 1.52
CA VAL A 120 1.33 -2.89 1.36
C VAL A 120 2.15 -2.39 0.18
N ILE A 121 3.44 -2.69 0.18
CA ILE A 121 4.32 -2.36 -0.95
C ILE A 121 4.19 -3.45 -2.02
N GLY A 122 4.20 -3.05 -3.31
CA GLY A 122 4.25 -3.98 -4.43
C GLY A 122 5.65 -4.02 -5.07
N ASN A 123 5.85 -4.93 -6.01
CA ASN A 123 7.15 -5.08 -6.66
C ASN A 123 7.51 -3.89 -7.55
N HIS A 124 6.53 -3.24 -8.19
CA HIS A 124 6.77 -1.99 -8.93
C HIS A 124 7.18 -0.85 -8.01
N ASP A 125 6.69 -0.83 -6.78
CA ASP A 125 7.00 0.21 -5.77
C ASP A 125 8.44 0.11 -5.24
N HIS A 126 9.14 -1.01 -5.45
CA HIS A 126 10.55 -1.19 -5.09
C HIS A 126 11.54 -0.68 -6.14
N LYS A 127 11.11 -0.40 -7.37
CA LYS A 127 11.99 0.08 -8.44
C LYS A 127 12.67 1.39 -8.04
N SER A 128 13.76 1.75 -8.74
CA SER A 128 14.47 3.02 -8.53
C SER A 128 14.80 3.27 -7.03
N ASN A 129 14.36 4.40 -6.48
CA ASN A 129 14.44 4.74 -5.06
C ASN A 129 13.11 4.53 -4.31
N GLY A 130 12.22 3.75 -4.90
CA GLY A 130 10.84 3.61 -4.42
C GLY A 130 10.72 3.03 -3.03
N ALA A 131 11.56 2.07 -2.67
CA ALA A 131 11.59 1.51 -1.32
C ALA A 131 11.82 2.60 -0.25
N ASP A 132 12.79 3.50 -0.48
CA ASP A 132 13.06 4.62 0.43
C ASP A 132 11.90 5.63 0.47
N ILE A 133 11.30 5.91 -0.70
CA ILE A 133 10.14 6.81 -0.81
C ILE A 133 8.96 6.20 -0.06
N TYR A 134 8.64 4.93 -0.32
CA TYR A 134 7.58 4.21 0.38
C TYR A 134 7.77 4.29 1.89
N LYS A 135 8.98 3.94 2.38
CA LYS A 135 9.27 3.96 3.81
C LYS A 135 9.08 5.33 4.46
N LYS A 136 9.43 6.41 3.74
CA LYS A 136 9.22 7.79 4.22
C LYS A 136 7.74 8.17 4.22
N MET A 137 7.00 7.80 3.17
CA MET A 137 5.59 8.16 3.01
C MET A 137 4.67 7.31 3.88
N PHE A 138 4.87 6.00 3.89
CA PHE A 138 3.94 5.06 4.51
C PHE A 138 4.47 4.46 5.82
N GLY A 139 5.77 4.30 6.00
CA GLY A 139 6.36 3.70 7.18
C GLY A 139 6.91 2.30 6.92
N ASP A 140 6.80 1.41 7.90
CA ASP A 140 7.36 0.06 7.79
C ASP A 140 6.63 -0.78 6.74
N TYR A 141 7.38 -1.70 6.09
CA TYR A 141 6.82 -2.60 5.06
C TYR A 141 5.94 -3.70 5.65
N ASN A 142 6.29 -4.13 6.87
CA ASN A 142 5.57 -5.14 7.61
C ASN A 142 4.96 -4.53 8.87
N TYR A 143 3.66 -4.64 9.03
CA TYR A 143 2.97 -4.18 10.23
C TYR A 143 1.62 -4.87 10.38
N SER A 144 1.01 -4.72 11.54
CA SER A 144 -0.34 -5.20 11.76
C SER A 144 -1.19 -4.16 12.47
N PHE A 145 -2.49 -4.32 12.39
CA PHE A 145 -3.45 -3.56 13.17
C PHE A 145 -4.65 -4.42 13.54
N GLU A 146 -5.38 -3.94 14.52
CA GLU A 146 -6.61 -4.57 14.97
C GLU A 146 -7.80 -3.66 14.65
N PHE A 147 -8.88 -4.26 14.19
CA PHE A 147 -10.13 -3.55 14.01
C PHE A 147 -11.31 -4.45 14.36
N ASN A 148 -12.15 -4.00 15.29
CA ASN A 148 -13.37 -4.71 15.72
C ASN A 148 -13.17 -6.16 16.19
N ASN A 149 -12.04 -6.46 16.86
CA ASN A 149 -11.56 -7.77 17.28
C ASN A 149 -11.11 -8.71 16.15
N ASP A 150 -10.89 -8.17 14.96
CA ASP A 150 -10.24 -8.87 13.87
C ASP A 150 -8.81 -8.34 13.70
N LYS A 151 -7.88 -9.21 13.28
CA LYS A 151 -6.47 -8.87 13.04
C LYS A 151 -6.18 -8.78 11.56
N PHE A 152 -5.47 -7.73 11.18
CA PHE A 152 -4.97 -7.49 9.84
C PHE A 152 -3.45 -7.44 9.86
N VAL A 153 -2.81 -8.30 9.07
CA VAL A 153 -1.35 -8.36 8.95
C VAL A 153 -0.97 -7.98 7.53
N LEU A 154 -0.25 -6.88 7.39
CA LEU A 154 0.25 -6.36 6.12
C LEU A 154 1.71 -6.76 5.99
N PHE A 155 2.03 -7.47 4.92
CA PHE A 155 3.29 -8.20 4.77
C PHE A 155 3.93 -7.93 3.41
N ASP A 156 5.18 -7.50 3.42
CA ASP A 156 5.99 -7.36 2.21
C ASP A 156 6.51 -8.73 1.77
N ASP A 157 5.91 -9.28 0.75
CA ASP A 157 6.26 -10.55 0.15
C ASP A 157 7.06 -10.43 -1.15
N THR A 158 7.46 -9.22 -1.52
CA THR A 158 8.34 -8.98 -2.66
C THR A 158 9.75 -9.49 -2.35
N PHE A 159 10.41 -10.16 -3.28
CA PHE A 159 11.74 -10.71 -3.03
C PHE A 159 12.71 -10.64 -4.23
N TRP A 160 12.20 -10.57 -5.44
CA TRP A 160 13.06 -10.40 -6.61
C TRP A 160 13.71 -9.01 -6.64
N GLU A 161 12.96 -8.00 -6.24
CA GLU A 161 13.39 -6.61 -6.18
C GLU A 161 14.22 -6.29 -4.94
N ARG A 162 14.10 -7.08 -3.88
CA ARG A 162 14.77 -6.85 -2.58
C ARG A 162 16.06 -7.64 -2.38
N GLU A 163 16.43 -8.54 -3.29
CA GLU A 163 17.57 -9.45 -3.12
C GLU A 163 17.51 -10.28 -1.82
N GLY A 164 16.34 -10.82 -1.46
CA GLY A 164 16.18 -11.64 -0.26
C GLY A 164 14.79 -12.23 -0.11
N GLU A 165 14.70 -13.36 0.61
CA GLU A 165 13.40 -13.96 0.90
C GLU A 165 12.54 -13.04 1.79
N PRO A 166 11.20 -13.07 1.64
CA PRO A 166 10.27 -12.40 2.56
C PRO A 166 10.53 -12.85 4.01
N ASP A 167 10.32 -11.96 4.98
CA ASP A 167 10.54 -12.29 6.39
C ASP A 167 9.40 -13.15 6.97
N PHE A 168 9.39 -14.42 6.56
CA PHE A 168 8.43 -15.40 7.06
C PHE A 168 8.55 -15.66 8.57
N ASN A 169 9.69 -15.31 9.20
CA ASN A 169 9.81 -15.43 10.64
C ASN A 169 9.00 -14.34 11.33
N TRP A 170 9.11 -13.10 10.84
CA TRP A 170 8.28 -12.00 11.31
C TRP A 170 6.78 -12.35 11.13
N LEU A 171 6.39 -12.79 9.92
CA LEU A 171 5.00 -13.15 9.60
C LEU A 171 4.46 -14.24 10.54
N SER A 172 5.23 -15.31 10.77
CA SER A 172 4.85 -16.38 11.68
C SER A 172 4.72 -15.91 13.13
N ASN A 173 5.66 -15.07 13.58
CA ASN A 173 5.61 -14.52 14.93
C ASN A 173 4.43 -13.58 15.12
N GLU A 174 4.14 -12.75 14.12
CA GLU A 174 3.02 -11.80 14.15
C GLU A 174 1.66 -12.51 14.21
N LEU A 175 1.56 -13.68 13.59
CA LEU A 175 0.33 -14.49 13.58
C LEU A 175 0.19 -15.43 14.78
N ASN A 176 1.19 -15.59 15.66
CA ASN A 176 1.16 -16.56 16.77
C ASN A 176 0.00 -16.35 17.75
N ASN A 177 -0.52 -15.14 17.88
CA ASN A 177 -1.65 -14.82 18.76
C ASN A 177 -3.02 -14.85 18.04
N HIS A 178 -3.11 -15.56 16.92
CA HIS A 178 -4.34 -15.61 16.10
C HIS A 178 -5.59 -16.02 16.87
N SER A 179 -5.46 -16.80 17.96
CA SER A 179 -6.56 -17.23 18.80
C SER A 179 -7.20 -16.10 19.62
N ASP A 180 -6.56 -14.96 19.73
CA ASP A 180 -7.06 -13.79 20.48
C ASP A 180 -8.07 -12.99 19.64
N TYR A 181 -8.18 -13.30 18.34
CA TYR A 181 -9.02 -12.59 17.37
C TYR A 181 -10.13 -13.50 16.82
N LYS A 182 -11.23 -12.90 16.40
CA LYS A 182 -12.33 -13.61 15.75
C LYS A 182 -11.90 -14.12 14.37
N GLN A 183 -11.31 -13.24 13.59
CA GLN A 183 -10.79 -13.52 12.26
C GLN A 183 -9.42 -12.88 12.08
N VAL A 184 -8.60 -13.51 11.26
CA VAL A 184 -7.28 -13.00 10.88
C VAL A 184 -7.22 -12.88 9.36
N PHE A 185 -6.83 -11.72 8.90
CA PHE A 185 -6.65 -11.37 7.50
C PHE A 185 -5.18 -11.07 7.24
N THR A 186 -4.63 -11.57 6.15
CA THR A 186 -3.29 -11.20 5.69
C THR A 186 -3.40 -10.49 4.36
N ILE A 187 -2.62 -9.45 4.19
CA ILE A 187 -2.51 -8.71 2.95
C ILE A 187 -1.05 -8.70 2.53
N ALA A 188 -0.79 -9.17 1.32
CA ALA A 188 0.51 -9.15 0.69
C ALA A 188 0.31 -8.86 -0.80
N HIS A 189 1.35 -8.45 -1.53
CA HIS A 189 1.14 -8.07 -2.92
C HIS A 189 1.08 -9.28 -3.84
N ILE A 190 2.03 -10.22 -3.74
CA ILE A 190 2.20 -11.32 -4.70
C ILE A 190 1.44 -12.56 -4.22
N PRO A 191 0.46 -13.10 -4.98
CA PRO A 191 -0.25 -14.27 -4.54
C PRO A 191 0.66 -15.52 -4.55
N PRO A 192 0.51 -16.44 -3.59
CA PRO A 192 1.42 -17.59 -3.44
C PRO A 192 1.40 -18.59 -4.60
N TYR A 193 0.44 -18.49 -5.50
CA TYR A 193 0.38 -19.28 -6.72
C TYR A 193 1.05 -18.60 -7.92
N ASP A 194 1.61 -17.40 -7.75
CA ASP A 194 2.39 -16.74 -8.80
C ASP A 194 3.70 -17.47 -9.09
N ASP A 195 4.22 -17.32 -10.31
CA ASP A 195 5.44 -17.98 -10.77
C ASP A 195 6.70 -17.46 -10.05
N GLN A 196 6.63 -16.28 -9.44
CA GLN A 196 7.68 -15.76 -8.59
C GLN A 196 7.89 -16.64 -7.35
N PHE A 197 6.82 -17.21 -6.77
CA PHE A 197 6.94 -18.13 -5.66
C PHE A 197 7.45 -19.51 -6.12
N THR A 198 8.67 -19.88 -5.67
CA THR A 198 9.12 -21.28 -5.80
C THR A 198 8.15 -22.20 -5.06
N SER A 199 8.15 -23.49 -5.42
CA SER A 199 7.29 -24.46 -4.72
C SER A 199 7.56 -24.50 -3.21
N ALA A 200 8.81 -24.29 -2.78
CA ALA A 200 9.19 -24.26 -1.36
C ALA A 200 8.63 -23.01 -0.64
N LEU A 201 8.77 -21.83 -1.23
CA LEU A 201 8.24 -20.58 -0.66
C LEU A 201 6.71 -20.60 -0.61
N ARG A 202 6.07 -21.09 -1.68
CA ARG A 202 4.61 -21.28 -1.74
C ARG A 202 4.12 -22.18 -0.58
N GLN A 203 4.78 -23.31 -0.40
CA GLN A 203 4.40 -24.24 0.68
C GLN A 203 4.62 -23.62 2.06
N LYS A 204 5.74 -22.90 2.25
CA LYS A 204 6.07 -22.20 3.49
C LYS A 204 4.99 -21.17 3.83
N TYR A 205 4.63 -20.30 2.86
CA TYR A 205 3.58 -19.31 3.04
C TYR A 205 2.24 -19.95 3.40
N LYS A 206 1.78 -20.93 2.62
CA LYS A 206 0.51 -21.62 2.85
C LYS A 206 0.47 -22.30 4.21
N ASN A 207 1.54 -22.97 4.63
CA ASN A 207 1.62 -23.60 5.94
C ASN A 207 1.49 -22.56 7.07
N ILE A 208 2.12 -21.38 6.93
CA ILE A 208 1.98 -20.29 7.91
C ILE A 208 0.52 -19.84 8.00
N MET A 209 -0.14 -19.62 6.86
CA MET A 209 -1.54 -19.20 6.82
C MET A 209 -2.47 -20.24 7.48
N GLU A 210 -2.32 -21.51 7.12
CA GLU A 210 -3.14 -22.62 7.63
C GLU A 210 -2.92 -22.85 9.14
N THR A 211 -1.65 -22.87 9.59
CA THR A 211 -1.31 -23.12 11.01
C THR A 211 -1.85 -22.00 11.91
N ASN A 212 -1.89 -20.78 11.41
CA ASN A 212 -2.35 -19.62 12.16
C ASN A 212 -3.82 -19.24 11.86
N ASN A 213 -4.60 -20.17 11.28
CA ASN A 213 -6.04 -20.02 11.06
C ASN A 213 -6.43 -18.72 10.35
N VAL A 214 -5.57 -18.23 9.43
CA VAL A 214 -5.88 -17.09 8.59
C VAL A 214 -7.13 -17.40 7.77
N LYS A 215 -8.10 -16.49 7.75
CA LYS A 215 -9.37 -16.70 7.05
C LYS A 215 -9.31 -16.29 5.60
N LEU A 216 -8.63 -15.17 5.33
CA LEU A 216 -8.49 -14.61 3.99
C LEU A 216 -7.09 -14.03 3.81
N SER A 217 -6.42 -14.46 2.75
CA SER A 217 -5.17 -13.89 2.25
C SER A 217 -5.47 -13.10 0.98
N ILE A 218 -5.15 -11.80 1.00
CA ILE A 218 -5.55 -10.83 -0.03
C ILE A 218 -4.32 -10.36 -0.78
N HIS A 219 -4.41 -10.31 -2.11
CA HIS A 219 -3.29 -10.03 -3.02
C HIS A 219 -3.68 -9.14 -4.21
N GLY A 220 -2.67 -8.54 -4.83
CA GLY A 220 -2.72 -7.85 -6.12
C GLY A 220 -1.95 -8.59 -7.21
N HIS A 221 -1.06 -7.86 -7.91
CA HIS A 221 -0.02 -8.35 -8.83
C HIS A 221 -0.51 -8.99 -10.14
N ARG A 222 -1.53 -9.82 -10.10
CA ARG A 222 -2.02 -10.58 -11.28
C ARG A 222 -2.98 -9.78 -12.16
N HIS A 223 -3.36 -8.58 -11.75
CA HIS A 223 -4.24 -7.66 -12.46
C HIS A 223 -5.62 -8.26 -12.82
N LYS A 224 -5.98 -9.39 -12.23
CA LYS A 224 -7.22 -10.09 -12.55
C LYS A 224 -7.87 -10.61 -11.27
N PHE A 225 -9.14 -10.29 -11.12
CA PHE A 225 -9.92 -10.82 -10.00
C PHE A 225 -9.92 -12.34 -10.00
N ASN A 226 -9.57 -12.91 -8.85
CA ASN A 226 -9.71 -14.34 -8.57
C ASN A 226 -10.02 -14.53 -7.08
N TYR A 227 -10.98 -15.39 -6.79
CA TYR A 227 -11.35 -15.69 -5.42
C TYR A 227 -11.47 -17.20 -5.22
N ASP A 228 -10.45 -17.80 -4.61
CA ASP A 228 -10.33 -19.23 -4.33
C ASP A 228 -10.72 -19.54 -2.88
N LYS A 229 -11.73 -20.39 -2.71
CA LYS A 229 -12.24 -20.89 -1.42
C LYS A 229 -12.02 -22.40 -1.27
N SER A 230 -11.14 -22.99 -2.05
CA SER A 230 -10.97 -24.46 -2.10
C SER A 230 -10.23 -25.03 -0.90
N SER A 231 -9.64 -24.22 -0.03
CA SER A 231 -8.91 -24.63 1.16
C SER A 231 -9.47 -23.98 2.43
N SER A 232 -8.87 -24.30 3.60
CA SER A 232 -9.22 -23.67 4.88
C SER A 232 -8.93 -22.17 4.92
N VAL A 233 -7.98 -21.71 4.10
CA VAL A 233 -7.66 -20.31 3.88
C VAL A 233 -8.25 -19.91 2.53
N SER A 234 -9.01 -18.83 2.47
CA SER A 234 -9.46 -18.24 1.20
C SER A 234 -8.35 -17.34 0.63
N TYR A 235 -8.17 -17.36 -0.69
CA TYR A 235 -7.21 -16.51 -1.39
C TYR A 235 -7.93 -15.59 -2.36
N LEU A 236 -7.78 -14.28 -2.15
CA LEU A 236 -8.33 -13.24 -3.00
C LEU A 236 -7.20 -12.55 -3.76
N THR A 237 -7.35 -12.39 -5.06
CA THR A 237 -6.56 -11.46 -5.88
C THR A 237 -7.48 -10.40 -6.42
N GLY A 238 -7.17 -9.13 -6.18
CA GLY A 238 -7.94 -8.00 -6.66
C GLY A 238 -7.72 -7.71 -8.15
N PRO A 239 -8.65 -6.98 -8.77
CA PRO A 239 -8.48 -6.45 -10.12
C PRO A 239 -7.52 -5.27 -10.10
N THR A 240 -6.85 -5.00 -11.22
CA THR A 240 -6.12 -3.73 -11.41
C THR A 240 -7.09 -2.55 -11.55
N LEU A 241 -6.67 -1.36 -11.12
CA LEU A 241 -7.46 -0.13 -11.32
C LEU A 241 -7.60 0.28 -12.80
N LYS A 242 -6.85 -0.37 -13.72
CA LYS A 242 -7.11 -0.27 -15.16
C LYS A 242 -8.57 -0.57 -15.53
N ASP A 243 -9.16 -1.52 -14.83
CA ASP A 243 -10.51 -2.00 -15.11
C ASP A 243 -11.59 -1.17 -14.39
N ALA A 244 -11.20 -0.11 -13.67
CA ALA A 244 -12.08 0.70 -12.84
C ALA A 244 -12.92 -0.18 -11.88
N ALA A 245 -12.26 -1.10 -11.18
CA ALA A 245 -12.90 -2.08 -10.32
C ALA A 245 -12.17 -2.21 -8.98
N TYR A 246 -12.88 -2.69 -7.96
CA TYR A 246 -12.32 -2.99 -6.64
C TYR A 246 -13.06 -4.14 -5.96
N CYS A 247 -12.49 -4.68 -4.89
CA CYS A 247 -13.17 -5.69 -4.09
C CYS A 247 -13.79 -5.05 -2.85
N LEU A 248 -15.06 -5.34 -2.59
CA LEU A 248 -15.73 -5.04 -1.32
C LEU A 248 -15.69 -6.29 -0.44
N VAL A 249 -15.14 -6.17 0.75
CA VAL A 249 -15.12 -7.24 1.75
C VAL A 249 -16.08 -6.88 2.88
N ASP A 250 -17.14 -7.68 3.02
CA ASP A 250 -18.15 -7.53 4.06
C ASP A 250 -17.85 -8.53 5.18
N VAL A 251 -17.29 -8.05 6.29
CA VAL A 251 -16.90 -8.85 7.44
C VAL A 251 -18.07 -8.98 8.40
N LYS A 252 -18.41 -10.21 8.75
CA LYS A 252 -19.44 -10.58 9.73
C LYS A 252 -18.77 -11.04 11.04
N SER A 253 -19.56 -11.40 12.03
CA SER A 253 -19.03 -11.86 13.33
C SER A 253 -18.09 -13.08 13.25
N ASP A 254 -18.32 -13.99 12.31
CA ASP A 254 -17.63 -15.28 12.18
C ASP A 254 -17.31 -15.68 10.72
N SER A 255 -17.62 -14.82 9.77
CA SER A 255 -17.49 -15.08 8.34
C SER A 255 -17.22 -13.76 7.58
N PHE A 256 -16.99 -13.85 6.29
CA PHE A 256 -16.88 -12.69 5.41
C PHE A 256 -17.38 -13.03 4.01
N GLU A 257 -17.73 -12.01 3.27
CA GLU A 257 -18.12 -12.10 1.86
C GLU A 257 -17.26 -11.15 1.03
N VAL A 258 -16.89 -11.58 -0.17
CA VAL A 258 -16.14 -10.77 -1.13
C VAL A 258 -16.99 -10.55 -2.36
N THR A 259 -17.13 -9.30 -2.76
CA THR A 259 -17.85 -8.88 -3.97
C THR A 259 -16.92 -8.06 -4.85
N LEU A 260 -16.86 -8.39 -6.14
CA LEU A 260 -16.22 -7.54 -7.14
C LEU A 260 -17.18 -6.40 -7.50
N ILE A 261 -16.71 -5.16 -7.44
CA ILE A 261 -17.42 -3.97 -7.88
C ILE A 261 -16.74 -3.46 -9.16
N GLU A 262 -17.51 -3.31 -10.22
CA GLU A 262 -17.07 -2.80 -11.54
C GLU A 262 -17.84 -1.51 -11.85
N LEU A 263 -17.16 -0.44 -12.34
CA LEU A 263 -17.71 0.90 -12.59
C LEU A 263 -17.94 1.18 -14.08
#